data_f083e7cd182148638e7750203cfb3133
#
_entry.id   f083e7cd182148638e7750203cfb3133
#
_cell.length_a   1.000
_cell.length_b   1.000
_cell.length_c   1.000
_cell.angle_alpha   90.00
_cell.angle_beta   90.00
_cell.angle_gamma   90.00
#
_symmetry.space_group_name_H-M   'P 1'
#
loop_
_entity.id
_entity.type
_entity.pdbx_description
1 polymer ?
#
loop_
_entity_poly.entity_id
_entity_poly.type
_entity_poly.pdbx_seq_one_letter_code
_entity_poly.pdbx_strand_id
1 'polypeptide(L)'
;MFLQHMIASLKDDGVMATVMPHGVLFRGGQEKVIREGIVKADLIEAIIGLPSKLFYNVSIPACVVVINKNKPEHLKNKILFINADREYGEGRNQNYLRPEDIEKIVTVFIEKKEIPKYSRLVDIGEIEDNDFNLNIRRYVDNSPEPEIEDVHAHLVCGVPKREVELYKEQFQKFSLSSDLLLKEKDEKYLEFREDVGEKSRIKEIIESADTVKATISEHREKLREWWDGVKPEIEGFHGNNDLWGFRNKAMKRLKENLLPLGSLDEFKIAGIFVNWWEELRYDFKTIVASGWSKRLIEDDRIKEKFFSQDMEEIEELESRIAEVEGELNELLEEVEDWDEEESGKKTASKVKNYLKGIVKDLRSTWQESALKEASKWENLIRKIESKEKELKKLRKELKTKEERLEEKVKEKRESLTEEEAKELLLEKFYDLISQQLERYLNAGKKELIKIFERLWDKYSVSLEQLKEERDEEVRKLDGFLVKVGYYGQE
;
A
#
# COMPACT_ATOMS: atom_id res chain seq x y z
N MET A 1 -1.19 35.32 20.95
CA MET A 1 0.14 35.95 21.19
C MET A 1 1.11 35.62 20.06
N PHE A 2 1.56 34.37 19.81
CA PHE A 2 2.55 34.06 18.77
C PHE A 2 2.13 34.49 17.37
N LEU A 3 0.87 34.18 16.94
CA LEU A 3 0.38 34.57 15.62
C LEU A 3 0.38 36.09 15.41
N GLN A 4 -0.04 36.86 16.43
CA GLN A 4 -0.01 38.32 16.37
C GLN A 4 1.41 38.85 16.23
N HIS A 5 2.37 38.29 16.97
CA HIS A 5 3.77 38.68 16.86
C HIS A 5 4.35 38.38 15.47
N MET A 6 4.05 37.19 14.92
CA MET A 6 4.45 36.84 13.56
C MET A 6 3.86 37.77 12.51
N ILE A 7 2.56 38.13 12.63
CA ILE A 7 1.90 39.09 11.74
C ILE A 7 2.55 40.48 11.84
N ALA A 8 2.87 40.93 13.08
CA ALA A 8 3.52 42.21 13.29
C ALA A 8 4.95 42.27 12.70
N SER A 9 5.63 41.14 12.63
CA SER A 9 6.98 41.02 12.06
C SER A 9 7.00 40.94 10.54
N LEU A 10 5.87 40.69 9.87
CA LEU A 10 5.77 40.65 8.42
C LEU A 10 5.84 42.06 7.82
N LYS A 11 6.50 42.17 6.66
CA LYS A 11 6.45 43.33 5.81
C LYS A 11 5.01 43.57 5.30
N ASP A 12 4.76 44.75 4.74
CA ASP A 12 3.42 45.09 4.24
C ASP A 12 2.95 44.23 3.05
N ASP A 13 3.86 43.65 2.31
CA ASP A 13 3.64 42.69 1.22
C ASP A 13 3.94 41.24 1.64
N GLY A 14 4.19 41.01 2.93
CA GLY A 14 4.67 39.70 3.45
C GLY A 14 3.60 38.63 3.47
N VAL A 15 4.04 37.41 3.16
CA VAL A 15 3.26 36.18 3.27
C VAL A 15 3.95 35.23 4.26
N MET A 16 3.18 34.54 5.08
CA MET A 16 3.67 33.48 5.96
C MET A 16 2.70 32.31 6.02
N ALA A 17 3.22 31.13 6.27
CA ALA A 17 2.45 29.95 6.63
C ALA A 17 2.94 29.43 7.99
N THR A 18 2.02 29.05 8.87
CA THR A 18 2.36 28.52 10.19
C THR A 18 1.47 27.33 10.54
N VAL A 19 2.09 26.32 11.15
CA VAL A 19 1.36 25.16 11.67
C VAL A 19 0.81 25.48 13.05
N MET A 20 -0.48 25.25 13.23
CA MET A 20 -1.19 25.53 14.47
C MET A 20 -2.08 24.33 14.86
N PRO A 21 -2.35 24.11 16.15
CA PRO A 21 -3.37 23.13 16.56
C PRO A 21 -4.77 23.65 16.17
N HIS A 22 -5.67 22.75 15.77
CA HIS A 22 -7.05 23.10 15.35
C HIS A 22 -7.81 23.98 16.34
N GLY A 23 -7.49 23.88 17.64
CA GLY A 23 -8.16 24.67 18.67
C GLY A 23 -8.16 26.19 18.43
N VAL A 24 -7.12 26.74 17.79
CA VAL A 24 -7.04 28.18 17.49
C VAL A 24 -8.16 28.66 16.56
N LEU A 25 -8.74 27.76 15.80
CA LEU A 25 -9.78 28.06 14.82
C LEU A 25 -11.16 28.29 15.47
N PHE A 26 -11.41 27.77 16.68
CA PHE A 26 -12.76 27.80 17.27
C PHE A 26 -12.82 28.09 18.78
N ARG A 27 -11.70 28.08 19.50
CA ARG A 27 -11.73 28.39 20.94
C ARG A 27 -12.27 29.78 21.20
N GLY A 28 -13.00 29.92 22.30
CA GLY A 28 -13.57 31.19 22.77
C GLY A 28 -12.59 32.10 23.53
N GLY A 29 -13.12 33.09 24.26
CA GLY A 29 -12.34 34.01 25.07
C GLY A 29 -11.39 34.91 24.27
N GLN A 30 -10.19 35.13 24.76
CA GLN A 30 -9.18 35.98 24.13
C GLN A 30 -8.75 35.47 22.74
N GLU A 31 -8.75 34.15 22.52
CA GLU A 31 -8.41 33.57 21.22
C GLU A 31 -9.45 33.95 20.16
N LYS A 32 -10.74 34.02 20.52
CA LYS A 32 -11.81 34.49 19.65
C LYS A 32 -11.61 35.97 19.25
N VAL A 33 -11.33 36.85 20.20
CA VAL A 33 -11.12 38.28 19.92
C VAL A 33 -9.95 38.51 18.95
N ILE A 34 -8.85 37.77 19.16
CA ILE A 34 -7.68 37.84 18.27
C ILE A 34 -8.06 37.35 16.87
N ARG A 35 -8.75 36.21 16.77
CA ARG A 35 -9.17 35.60 15.51
C ARG A 35 -10.12 36.54 14.74
N GLU A 36 -11.11 37.09 15.40
CA GLU A 36 -12.03 38.08 14.84
C GLU A 36 -11.27 39.30 14.27
N GLY A 37 -10.31 39.86 15.02
CA GLY A 37 -9.49 40.96 14.54
C GLY A 37 -8.67 40.61 13.30
N ILE A 38 -8.11 39.42 13.22
CA ILE A 38 -7.32 38.97 12.06
C ILE A 38 -8.21 38.70 10.83
N VAL A 39 -9.43 38.17 11.02
CA VAL A 39 -10.39 37.94 9.94
C VAL A 39 -10.91 39.26 9.42
N LYS A 40 -11.33 40.22 10.30
CA LYS A 40 -11.80 41.55 9.92
C LYS A 40 -10.72 42.39 9.20
N ALA A 41 -9.47 42.18 9.53
CA ALA A 41 -8.35 42.80 8.82
C ALA A 41 -8.02 42.12 7.47
N ASP A 42 -8.77 41.09 7.07
CA ASP A 42 -8.64 40.35 5.82
C ASP A 42 -7.22 39.78 5.58
N LEU A 43 -6.57 39.33 6.65
CA LEU A 43 -5.18 38.86 6.59
C LEU A 43 -5.04 37.35 6.28
N ILE A 44 -6.07 36.53 6.52
CA ILE A 44 -6.03 35.10 6.28
C ILE A 44 -6.32 34.82 4.81
N GLU A 45 -5.36 34.21 4.11
CA GLU A 45 -5.54 33.75 2.72
C GLU A 45 -6.11 32.34 2.65
N ALA A 46 -5.57 31.42 3.48
CA ALA A 46 -6.04 30.03 3.50
C ALA A 46 -5.91 29.38 4.88
N ILE A 47 -6.76 28.41 5.11
CA ILE A 47 -6.70 27.47 6.26
C ILE A 47 -6.74 26.05 5.70
N ILE A 48 -5.69 25.28 5.99
CA ILE A 48 -5.49 23.91 5.46
C ILE A 48 -5.53 22.95 6.65
N GLY A 49 -6.53 22.09 6.70
CA GLY A 49 -6.64 21.02 7.68
C GLY A 49 -5.73 19.85 7.32
N LEU A 50 -4.96 19.41 8.28
CA LEU A 50 -4.03 18.30 8.13
C LEU A 50 -4.52 17.05 8.90
N PRO A 51 -4.10 15.84 8.49
CA PRO A 51 -4.43 14.61 9.19
C PRO A 51 -4.03 14.61 10.67
N SER A 52 -4.74 13.83 11.46
CA SER A 52 -4.32 13.51 12.83
C SER A 52 -3.06 12.64 12.82
N LYS A 53 -2.33 12.59 13.94
CA LYS A 53 -1.09 11.79 14.09
C LYS A 53 -0.01 12.07 13.04
N LEU A 54 0.03 13.27 12.47
CA LEU A 54 1.05 13.68 11.50
C LEU A 54 2.38 14.06 12.18
N PHE A 55 2.33 14.56 13.40
CA PHE A 55 3.49 14.98 14.18
C PHE A 55 3.81 14.01 15.32
N TYR A 56 5.09 13.86 15.66
CA TYR A 56 5.54 12.97 16.72
C TYR A 56 4.86 13.28 18.05
N ASN A 57 4.34 12.25 18.71
CA ASN A 57 3.65 12.32 20.00
C ASN A 57 2.41 13.25 20.04
N VAL A 58 1.86 13.61 18.90
CA VAL A 58 0.68 14.48 18.78
C VAL A 58 -0.43 13.73 18.05
N SER A 59 -1.48 13.35 18.77
CA SER A 59 -2.67 12.69 18.19
C SER A 59 -3.70 13.68 17.63
N ILE A 60 -3.60 14.97 18.00
CA ILE A 60 -4.56 16.00 17.60
C ILE A 60 -4.26 16.46 16.17
N PRO A 61 -5.29 16.67 15.32
CA PRO A 61 -5.08 17.23 14.00
C PRO A 61 -4.52 18.67 14.10
N ALA A 62 -3.67 19.02 13.17
CA ALA A 62 -3.12 20.36 13.01
C ALA A 62 -3.72 21.04 11.77
N CYS A 63 -3.53 22.34 11.68
CA CYS A 63 -3.84 23.11 10.47
C CYS A 63 -2.66 24.01 10.10
N VAL A 64 -2.57 24.33 8.81
CA VAL A 64 -1.70 25.42 8.34
C VAL A 64 -2.56 26.65 8.15
N VAL A 65 -2.16 27.76 8.78
CA VAL A 65 -2.78 29.07 8.59
C VAL A 65 -1.85 29.89 7.71
N VAL A 66 -2.34 30.31 6.56
CA VAL A 66 -1.62 31.16 5.61
C VAL A 66 -2.09 32.60 5.77
N ILE A 67 -1.17 33.48 6.13
CA ILE A 67 -1.40 34.94 6.27
C ILE A 67 -0.74 35.63 5.09
N ASN A 68 -1.49 36.53 4.45
CA ASN A 68 -1.03 37.36 3.35
C ASN A 68 -1.51 38.80 3.55
N LYS A 69 -0.57 39.72 3.76
CA LYS A 69 -0.90 41.14 3.93
C LYS A 69 -1.26 41.87 2.62
N ASN A 70 -0.91 41.25 1.49
CA ASN A 70 -1.16 41.81 0.18
C ASN A 70 -1.93 40.81 -0.70
N LYS A 71 -3.14 40.44 -0.24
CA LYS A 71 -4.02 39.56 -0.99
C LYS A 71 -4.39 40.15 -2.35
N PRO A 72 -4.37 39.37 -3.44
CA PRO A 72 -4.88 39.79 -4.73
C PRO A 72 -6.34 40.23 -4.65
N GLU A 73 -6.76 41.16 -5.50
CA GLU A 73 -8.09 41.77 -5.46
C GLU A 73 -9.23 40.75 -5.48
N HIS A 74 -9.10 39.71 -6.31
CA HIS A 74 -10.11 38.64 -6.42
C HIS A 74 -10.20 37.72 -5.19
N LEU A 75 -9.24 37.79 -4.25
CA LEU A 75 -9.23 37.04 -3.00
C LEU A 75 -9.57 37.91 -1.78
N LYS A 76 -9.77 39.21 -1.97
CA LYS A 76 -10.17 40.10 -0.88
C LYS A 76 -11.52 39.68 -0.30
N ASN A 77 -11.61 39.77 1.02
CA ASN A 77 -12.77 39.33 1.81
C ASN A 77 -13.15 37.86 1.64
N LYS A 78 -12.19 37.00 1.26
CA LYS A 78 -12.38 35.55 1.12
C LYS A 78 -11.25 34.78 1.79
N ILE A 79 -11.59 33.62 2.32
CA ILE A 79 -10.62 32.65 2.90
C ILE A 79 -10.81 31.31 2.19
N LEU A 80 -9.71 30.74 1.70
CA LEU A 80 -9.72 29.41 1.15
C LEU A 80 -9.62 28.37 2.27
N PHE A 81 -10.62 27.51 2.40
CA PHE A 81 -10.57 26.36 3.28
C PHE A 81 -10.21 25.11 2.47
N ILE A 82 -9.20 24.37 2.92
CA ILE A 82 -8.80 23.08 2.37
C ILE A 82 -8.88 22.05 3.49
N ASN A 83 -9.64 20.98 3.31
CA ASN A 83 -9.80 19.91 4.28
C ASN A 83 -9.10 18.65 3.81
N ALA A 84 -7.81 18.51 4.11
CA ALA A 84 -6.99 17.35 3.75
C ALA A 84 -6.87 16.33 4.90
N ASP A 85 -7.74 16.37 5.91
CA ASP A 85 -7.62 15.57 7.13
C ASP A 85 -7.81 14.05 6.91
N ARG A 86 -8.36 13.64 5.76
CA ARG A 86 -8.60 12.22 5.38
C ARG A 86 -7.68 11.68 4.29
N GLU A 87 -6.83 12.52 3.72
CA GLU A 87 -5.91 12.13 2.65
C GLU A 87 -4.49 12.02 3.20
N TYR A 88 -4.04 10.79 3.45
CA TYR A 88 -2.73 10.49 4.03
C TYR A 88 -2.35 9.02 3.85
N GLY A 89 -1.08 8.73 4.05
CA GLY A 89 -0.58 7.38 4.23
C GLY A 89 -0.50 7.01 5.71
N GLU A 90 -0.90 5.79 6.05
CA GLU A 90 -0.77 5.26 7.40
C GLU A 90 0.63 4.67 7.60
N GLY A 91 1.32 5.08 8.66
CA GLY A 91 2.58 4.50 9.10
C GLY A 91 2.42 3.80 10.45
N ARG A 92 3.40 3.01 10.83
CA ARG A 92 3.34 2.21 12.07
C ARG A 92 3.09 3.06 13.33
N ASN A 93 3.72 4.23 13.42
CA ASN A 93 3.67 5.10 14.61
C ASN A 93 3.01 6.44 14.33
N GLN A 94 2.99 6.91 13.09
CA GLN A 94 2.42 8.19 12.69
C GLN A 94 1.96 8.14 11.24
N ASN A 95 0.99 8.99 10.91
CA ASN A 95 0.55 9.23 9.55
C ASN A 95 1.55 10.12 8.82
N TYR A 96 1.51 10.10 7.48
CA TYR A 96 2.34 10.95 6.64
C TYR A 96 1.55 11.42 5.41
N LEU A 97 1.91 12.59 4.91
CA LEU A 97 1.37 13.06 3.63
C LEU A 97 2.14 12.40 2.50
N ARG A 98 1.39 11.77 1.61
CA ARG A 98 1.95 11.18 0.39
C ARG A 98 2.22 12.28 -0.64
N PRO A 99 3.06 12.06 -1.65
CA PRO A 99 3.32 13.05 -2.69
C PRO A 99 2.05 13.58 -3.38
N GLU A 100 1.08 12.70 -3.67
CA GLU A 100 -0.22 13.10 -4.22
C GLU A 100 -1.03 14.01 -3.28
N ASP A 101 -0.97 13.78 -1.98
CA ASP A 101 -1.67 14.60 -0.99
C ASP A 101 -1.06 16.01 -0.93
N ILE A 102 0.27 16.10 -0.94
CA ILE A 102 1.00 17.37 -0.96
C ILE A 102 0.72 18.11 -2.26
N GLU A 103 0.80 17.44 -3.40
CA GLU A 103 0.54 18.05 -4.71
C GLU A 103 -0.90 18.57 -4.81
N LYS A 104 -1.87 17.84 -4.25
CA LYS A 104 -3.27 18.25 -4.20
C LYS A 104 -3.44 19.52 -3.35
N ILE A 105 -2.88 19.53 -2.15
CA ILE A 105 -2.91 20.72 -1.28
C ILE A 105 -2.29 21.92 -1.99
N VAL A 106 -1.11 21.75 -2.59
CA VAL A 106 -0.36 22.83 -3.25
C VAL A 106 -1.09 23.34 -4.49
N THR A 107 -1.57 22.44 -5.35
CA THR A 107 -2.32 22.81 -6.57
C THR A 107 -3.60 23.58 -6.21
N VAL A 108 -4.38 23.05 -5.26
CA VAL A 108 -5.61 23.70 -4.79
C VAL A 108 -5.32 25.05 -4.17
N PHE A 109 -4.24 25.18 -3.41
CA PHE A 109 -3.82 26.45 -2.83
C PHE A 109 -3.38 27.46 -3.90
N ILE A 110 -2.59 27.06 -4.88
CA ILE A 110 -2.10 27.98 -5.93
C ILE A 110 -3.23 28.40 -6.86
N GLU A 111 -4.03 27.45 -7.33
CA GLU A 111 -5.11 27.69 -8.30
C GLU A 111 -6.39 28.23 -7.66
N LYS A 112 -6.48 28.22 -6.30
CA LYS A 112 -7.70 28.55 -5.54
C LYS A 112 -8.91 27.72 -5.99
N LYS A 113 -8.63 26.44 -6.32
CA LYS A 113 -9.61 25.52 -6.90
C LYS A 113 -10.61 25.07 -5.84
N GLU A 114 -11.90 25.13 -6.17
CA GLU A 114 -12.95 24.53 -5.34
C GLU A 114 -13.19 23.09 -5.77
N ILE A 115 -13.08 22.18 -4.82
CA ILE A 115 -13.31 20.74 -5.02
C ILE A 115 -14.33 20.29 -3.97
N PRO A 116 -15.46 19.66 -4.38
CA PRO A 116 -16.47 19.15 -3.46
C PRO A 116 -15.85 18.30 -2.36
N LYS A 117 -16.27 18.53 -1.11
CA LYS A 117 -15.79 17.82 0.10
C LYS A 117 -14.28 18.00 0.41
N TYR A 118 -13.56 18.86 -0.35
CA TYR A 118 -12.12 19.05 -0.16
C TYR A 118 -11.72 20.52 0.01
N SER A 119 -12.22 21.43 -0.82
CA SER A 119 -11.86 22.84 -0.74
C SER A 119 -13.00 23.76 -1.14
N ARG A 120 -13.06 24.93 -0.48
CA ARG A 120 -14.05 25.96 -0.74
C ARG A 120 -13.49 27.34 -0.43
N LEU A 121 -13.80 28.32 -1.29
CA LEU A 121 -13.51 29.73 -1.07
C LEU A 121 -14.72 30.37 -0.37
N VAL A 122 -14.52 30.84 0.85
CA VAL A 122 -15.61 31.33 1.74
C VAL A 122 -15.48 32.82 1.96
N ASP A 123 -16.58 33.55 1.79
CA ASP A 123 -16.65 34.98 2.05
C ASP A 123 -16.59 35.26 3.56
N ILE A 124 -15.94 36.41 3.93
CA ILE A 124 -15.85 36.84 5.35
C ILE A 124 -17.24 37.03 5.96
N GLY A 125 -18.23 37.48 5.19
CA GLY A 125 -19.61 37.63 5.67
C GLY A 125 -20.19 36.29 6.20
N GLU A 126 -19.98 35.18 5.51
CA GLU A 126 -20.40 33.86 6.00
C GLU A 126 -19.66 33.48 7.29
N ILE A 127 -18.38 33.88 7.42
CA ILE A 127 -17.58 33.63 8.62
C ILE A 127 -18.08 34.48 9.80
N GLU A 128 -18.50 35.72 9.55
CA GLU A 128 -19.14 36.60 10.55
C GLU A 128 -20.45 36.00 11.05
N ASP A 129 -21.31 35.53 10.15
CA ASP A 129 -22.55 34.83 10.48
C ASP A 129 -22.32 33.59 11.32
N ASN A 130 -21.17 32.93 11.18
CA ASN A 130 -20.70 31.82 11.98
C ASN A 130 -19.89 32.22 13.22
N ASP A 131 -20.04 33.48 13.69
CA ASP A 131 -19.39 33.98 14.90
C ASP A 131 -17.86 33.89 14.87
N PHE A 132 -17.26 34.13 13.70
CA PHE A 132 -15.81 34.03 13.43
C PHE A 132 -15.22 32.67 13.78
N ASN A 133 -16.03 31.62 13.73
CA ASN A 133 -15.59 30.27 13.91
C ASN A 133 -14.98 29.73 12.60
N LEU A 134 -13.69 29.44 12.60
CA LEU A 134 -12.93 28.98 11.44
C LEU A 134 -12.79 27.43 11.40
N ASN A 135 -13.64 26.68 12.12
CA ASN A 135 -13.61 25.23 12.06
C ASN A 135 -13.85 24.77 10.60
N ILE A 136 -12.85 24.10 10.03
CA ILE A 136 -12.80 23.73 8.62
C ILE A 136 -14.03 22.92 8.19
N ARG A 137 -14.49 21.98 9.02
CA ARG A 137 -15.66 21.13 8.73
C ARG A 137 -16.98 21.90 8.62
N ARG A 138 -17.07 23.13 9.12
CA ARG A 138 -18.25 23.98 8.89
C ARG A 138 -18.38 24.42 7.45
N TYR A 139 -17.24 24.61 6.76
CA TYR A 139 -17.18 25.14 5.40
C TYR A 139 -16.90 24.05 4.37
N VAL A 140 -16.15 23.03 4.77
CA VAL A 140 -15.78 21.86 3.94
C VAL A 140 -16.01 20.60 4.75
N ASP A 141 -17.23 20.08 4.67
CA ASP A 141 -17.57 18.80 5.30
C ASP A 141 -17.17 17.64 4.37
N ASN A 142 -16.16 16.89 4.80
CA ASN A 142 -15.68 15.68 4.14
C ASN A 142 -16.12 14.41 4.86
N SER A 143 -17.17 14.47 5.68
CA SER A 143 -17.74 13.30 6.32
C SER A 143 -18.18 12.27 5.27
N PRO A 144 -17.94 10.97 5.49
CA PRO A 144 -18.47 9.94 4.60
C PRO A 144 -19.98 10.04 4.57
N GLU A 145 -20.55 9.76 3.43
CA GLU A 145 -21.99 9.61 3.35
C GLU A 145 -22.43 8.45 4.24
N PRO A 146 -23.59 8.57 4.90
CA PRO A 146 -24.14 7.46 5.66
C PRO A 146 -24.28 6.23 4.76
N GLU A 147 -23.88 5.07 5.26
CA GLU A 147 -24.11 3.83 4.54
C GLU A 147 -25.62 3.62 4.35
N ILE A 148 -25.97 3.11 3.17
CA ILE A 148 -27.36 2.73 2.91
C ILE A 148 -27.63 1.46 3.70
N GLU A 149 -28.60 1.54 4.61
CA GLU A 149 -29.11 0.39 5.33
C GLU A 149 -30.49 0.01 4.76
N ASP A 150 -30.60 -1.19 4.23
CA ASP A 150 -31.84 -1.73 3.68
C ASP A 150 -32.27 -2.96 4.47
N VAL A 151 -33.26 -2.77 5.37
CA VAL A 151 -33.74 -3.83 6.25
C VAL A 151 -34.28 -5.02 5.46
N HIS A 152 -34.96 -4.79 4.34
CA HIS A 152 -35.48 -5.86 3.50
C HIS A 152 -34.35 -6.69 2.88
N ALA A 153 -33.29 -6.02 2.40
CA ALA A 153 -32.13 -6.70 1.86
C ALA A 153 -31.43 -7.62 2.88
N HIS A 154 -31.37 -7.22 4.14
CA HIS A 154 -30.83 -8.05 5.22
C HIS A 154 -31.75 -9.21 5.63
N LEU A 155 -33.08 -9.04 5.48
CA LEU A 155 -34.03 -10.08 5.86
C LEU A 155 -34.12 -11.19 4.82
N VAL A 156 -34.18 -10.83 3.52
CA VAL A 156 -34.55 -11.75 2.42
C VAL A 156 -33.40 -11.95 1.42
N CYS A 157 -32.24 -11.32 1.64
CA CYS A 157 -31.13 -11.29 0.71
C CYS A 157 -31.36 -10.41 -0.53
N GLY A 158 -30.30 -9.84 -1.02
CA GLY A 158 -30.27 -9.03 -2.25
C GLY A 158 -29.51 -7.73 -2.07
N VAL A 159 -28.65 -7.40 -3.03
CA VAL A 159 -27.88 -6.16 -3.04
C VAL A 159 -28.74 -5.03 -3.62
N PRO A 160 -29.03 -3.95 -2.87
CA PRO A 160 -29.85 -2.86 -3.39
C PRO A 160 -29.20 -2.20 -4.61
N LYS A 161 -29.90 -2.09 -5.73
CA LYS A 161 -29.40 -1.42 -6.96
C LYS A 161 -28.92 0.00 -6.69
N ARG A 162 -29.61 0.74 -5.79
CA ARG A 162 -29.24 2.10 -5.38
C ARG A 162 -27.87 2.15 -4.68
N GLU A 163 -27.48 1.10 -3.94
CA GLU A 163 -26.16 1.04 -3.28
C GLU A 163 -25.06 0.74 -4.28
N VAL A 164 -25.31 -0.14 -5.24
CA VAL A 164 -24.38 -0.42 -6.34
C VAL A 164 -24.15 0.82 -7.22
N GLU A 165 -25.19 1.64 -7.41
CA GLU A 165 -25.11 2.87 -8.20
C GLU A 165 -24.17 3.92 -7.58
N LEU A 166 -24.00 3.96 -6.24
CA LEU A 166 -23.05 4.82 -5.58
C LEU A 166 -21.59 4.53 -5.98
N TYR A 167 -21.31 3.31 -6.39
CA TYR A 167 -19.95 2.87 -6.78
C TYR A 167 -19.72 2.88 -8.30
N LYS A 168 -20.66 3.43 -9.08
CA LYS A 168 -20.57 3.44 -10.54
C LYS A 168 -19.33 4.12 -11.06
N GLU A 169 -18.93 5.25 -10.47
CA GLU A 169 -17.69 5.95 -10.84
C GLU A 169 -16.44 5.08 -10.59
N GLN A 170 -16.42 4.33 -9.48
CA GLN A 170 -15.30 3.43 -9.16
C GLN A 170 -15.23 2.27 -10.16
N PHE A 171 -16.38 1.72 -10.58
CA PHE A 171 -16.43 0.67 -11.59
C PHE A 171 -15.96 1.19 -12.95
N GLN A 172 -16.38 2.38 -13.34
CA GLN A 172 -15.98 3.01 -14.61
C GLN A 172 -14.47 3.20 -14.74
N LYS A 173 -13.74 3.43 -13.62
CA LYS A 173 -12.27 3.57 -13.63
C LYS A 173 -11.55 2.37 -14.24
N PHE A 174 -12.13 1.18 -14.18
CA PHE A 174 -11.59 -0.04 -14.76
C PHE A 174 -12.50 -0.61 -15.86
N SER A 175 -13.38 0.21 -16.43
CA SER A 175 -14.36 -0.22 -17.43
C SER A 175 -15.13 -1.48 -17.01
N LEU A 176 -15.39 -1.62 -15.70
CA LEU A 176 -16.04 -2.79 -15.12
C LEU A 176 -17.53 -2.54 -15.03
N SER A 177 -18.34 -3.55 -15.41
CA SER A 177 -19.78 -3.58 -15.12
C SER A 177 -20.03 -4.40 -13.84
N SER A 178 -21.01 -3.97 -13.04
CA SER A 178 -21.47 -4.75 -11.88
C SER A 178 -21.97 -6.15 -12.28
N ASP A 179 -22.41 -6.33 -13.53
CA ASP A 179 -22.91 -7.60 -14.09
C ASP A 179 -21.85 -8.70 -14.11
N LEU A 180 -20.57 -8.34 -13.94
CA LEU A 180 -19.51 -9.32 -13.80
C LEU A 180 -19.69 -10.22 -12.59
N LEU A 181 -20.18 -9.68 -11.48
CA LEU A 181 -20.34 -10.37 -10.19
C LEU A 181 -21.79 -10.44 -9.72
N LEU A 182 -22.65 -9.57 -10.24
CA LEU A 182 -24.04 -9.45 -9.82
C LEU A 182 -24.96 -9.76 -11.01
N LYS A 183 -26.11 -10.36 -10.73
CA LYS A 183 -27.22 -10.56 -11.69
C LYS A 183 -28.49 -9.95 -11.14
N GLU A 184 -29.46 -9.67 -11.99
CA GLU A 184 -30.75 -9.14 -11.59
C GLU A 184 -31.53 -10.17 -10.81
N LYS A 185 -31.98 -9.81 -9.61
CA LYS A 185 -32.89 -10.62 -8.78
C LYS A 185 -34.33 -10.18 -8.99
N ASP A 186 -34.57 -8.87 -8.90
CA ASP A 186 -35.86 -8.25 -9.12
C ASP A 186 -35.73 -6.76 -9.52
N GLU A 187 -36.83 -6.02 -9.50
CA GLU A 187 -36.83 -4.60 -9.89
C GLU A 187 -35.88 -3.72 -9.04
N LYS A 188 -35.70 -4.03 -7.75
CA LYS A 188 -34.94 -3.22 -6.79
C LYS A 188 -33.61 -3.81 -6.36
N TYR A 189 -33.45 -5.12 -6.51
CA TYR A 189 -32.31 -5.86 -5.97
C TYR A 189 -31.54 -6.63 -7.05
N LEU A 190 -30.24 -6.76 -6.82
CA LEU A 190 -29.33 -7.66 -7.50
C LEU A 190 -28.97 -8.82 -6.56
N GLU A 191 -28.40 -9.88 -7.09
CA GLU A 191 -27.81 -10.96 -6.29
C GLU A 191 -26.48 -11.38 -6.88
N PHE A 192 -25.58 -11.92 -6.07
CA PHE A 192 -24.34 -12.46 -6.57
C PHE A 192 -24.61 -13.64 -7.50
N ARG A 193 -23.83 -13.72 -8.56
CA ARG A 193 -23.90 -14.83 -9.52
C ARG A 193 -23.48 -16.12 -8.85
N GLU A 194 -24.05 -17.25 -9.25
CA GLU A 194 -23.78 -18.58 -8.68
C GLU A 194 -22.32 -19.01 -8.86
N ASP A 195 -21.67 -18.55 -9.96
CA ASP A 195 -20.28 -18.83 -10.25
C ASP A 195 -19.29 -18.10 -9.32
N VAL A 196 -19.72 -17.08 -8.58
CA VAL A 196 -18.91 -16.44 -7.53
C VAL A 196 -18.70 -17.39 -6.36
N GLY A 197 -19.77 -18.09 -5.90
CA GLY A 197 -19.73 -19.16 -4.90
C GLY A 197 -19.22 -18.73 -3.51
N GLU A 198 -18.07 -18.11 -3.41
CA GLU A 198 -17.45 -17.66 -2.16
C GLU A 198 -16.73 -16.31 -2.32
N LYS A 199 -16.54 -15.61 -1.20
CA LYS A 199 -15.90 -14.28 -1.15
C LYS A 199 -14.49 -14.24 -1.76
N SER A 200 -13.71 -15.29 -1.55
CA SER A 200 -12.33 -15.40 -2.04
C SER A 200 -12.24 -15.29 -3.57
N ARG A 201 -13.25 -15.77 -4.29
CA ARG A 201 -13.31 -15.74 -5.76
C ARG A 201 -13.57 -14.37 -6.36
N ILE A 202 -14.13 -13.43 -5.59
CA ILE A 202 -14.36 -12.04 -6.05
C ILE A 202 -13.06 -11.44 -6.59
N LYS A 203 -11.97 -11.60 -5.86
CA LYS A 203 -10.65 -11.12 -6.27
C LYS A 203 -10.22 -11.76 -7.59
N GLU A 204 -10.32 -13.08 -7.70
CA GLU A 204 -9.90 -13.81 -8.89
C GLU A 204 -10.70 -13.40 -10.13
N ILE A 205 -12.01 -13.25 -10.00
CA ILE A 205 -12.92 -12.85 -11.07
C ILE A 205 -12.56 -11.43 -11.57
N ILE A 206 -12.36 -10.47 -10.65
CA ILE A 206 -12.00 -9.10 -11.01
C ILE A 206 -10.62 -9.05 -11.66
N GLU A 207 -9.63 -9.74 -11.12
CA GLU A 207 -8.27 -9.76 -11.65
C GLU A 207 -8.15 -10.49 -13.00
N SER A 208 -9.04 -11.45 -13.25
CA SER A 208 -9.09 -12.15 -14.54
C SER A 208 -9.90 -11.43 -15.61
N ALA A 209 -10.73 -10.44 -15.25
CA ALA A 209 -11.61 -9.72 -16.16
C ALA A 209 -10.83 -9.04 -17.30
N ASP A 210 -11.27 -9.27 -18.54
CA ASP A 210 -10.60 -8.72 -19.73
C ASP A 210 -10.62 -7.20 -19.75
N THR A 211 -11.69 -6.56 -19.25
CA THR A 211 -11.81 -5.10 -19.16
C THR A 211 -10.76 -4.51 -18.21
N VAL A 212 -10.53 -5.15 -17.06
CA VAL A 212 -9.52 -4.73 -16.08
C VAL A 212 -8.10 -4.89 -16.66
N LYS A 213 -7.83 -6.03 -17.30
CA LYS A 213 -6.54 -6.28 -18.00
C LYS A 213 -6.30 -5.29 -19.13
N ALA A 214 -7.33 -5.01 -19.94
CA ALA A 214 -7.25 -4.05 -21.02
C ALA A 214 -6.96 -2.63 -20.50
N THR A 215 -7.66 -2.19 -19.46
CA THR A 215 -7.42 -0.88 -18.81
C THR A 215 -5.97 -0.77 -18.29
N ILE A 216 -5.46 -1.79 -17.64
CA ILE A 216 -4.07 -1.81 -17.16
C ILE A 216 -3.09 -1.77 -18.32
N SER A 217 -3.34 -2.55 -19.39
CA SER A 217 -2.49 -2.58 -20.60
C SER A 217 -2.44 -1.23 -21.29
N GLU A 218 -3.58 -0.54 -21.41
CA GLU A 218 -3.66 0.79 -22.00
C GLU A 218 -2.85 1.83 -21.20
N HIS A 219 -2.90 1.78 -19.87
CA HIS A 219 -2.07 2.64 -19.03
C HIS A 219 -0.57 2.39 -19.23
N ARG A 220 -0.17 1.13 -19.36
CA ARG A 220 1.23 0.77 -19.67
C ARG A 220 1.68 1.28 -21.02
N GLU A 221 0.82 1.18 -22.03
CA GLU A 221 1.09 1.70 -23.37
C GLU A 221 1.26 3.23 -23.34
N LYS A 222 0.34 3.96 -22.69
CA LYS A 222 0.42 5.41 -22.54
C LYS A 222 1.63 5.87 -21.72
N LEU A 223 2.04 5.10 -20.71
CA LEU A 223 3.29 5.36 -20.01
C LEU A 223 4.51 5.17 -20.92
N ARG A 224 4.50 4.15 -21.78
CA ARG A 224 5.57 3.91 -22.75
C ARG A 224 5.66 5.04 -23.77
N GLU A 225 4.53 5.50 -24.32
CA GLU A 225 4.48 6.68 -25.18
C GLU A 225 5.08 7.92 -24.53
N TRP A 226 4.73 8.14 -23.25
CA TRP A 226 5.32 9.23 -22.48
C TRP A 226 6.83 9.06 -22.32
N TRP A 227 7.28 7.85 -21.97
CA TRP A 227 8.70 7.55 -21.82
C TRP A 227 9.49 7.80 -23.08
N ASP A 228 9.00 7.33 -24.21
CA ASP A 228 9.64 7.53 -25.53
C ASP A 228 9.74 9.01 -25.88
N GLY A 229 8.81 9.84 -25.41
CA GLY A 229 8.85 11.28 -25.58
C GLY A 229 9.82 12.03 -24.66
N VAL A 230 10.08 11.51 -23.42
CA VAL A 230 10.98 12.18 -22.46
C VAL A 230 12.39 11.60 -22.45
N LYS A 231 12.58 10.35 -22.86
CA LYS A 231 13.88 9.67 -22.91
C LYS A 231 14.96 10.49 -23.64
N PRO A 232 14.72 11.08 -24.84
CA PRO A 232 15.74 11.90 -25.53
C PRO A 232 16.17 13.15 -24.75
N GLU A 233 15.23 13.74 -23.97
CA GLU A 233 15.56 14.90 -23.12
C GLU A 233 16.46 14.47 -21.94
N ILE A 234 16.20 13.31 -21.34
CA ILE A 234 17.03 12.72 -20.27
C ILE A 234 18.43 12.38 -20.81
N GLU A 235 18.50 11.83 -22.02
CA GLU A 235 19.77 11.52 -22.68
C GLU A 235 20.64 12.75 -22.88
N GLY A 236 20.03 13.91 -23.07
CA GLY A 236 20.69 15.20 -23.23
C GLY A 236 21.01 15.94 -21.93
N PHE A 237 20.93 15.32 -20.75
CA PHE A 237 21.16 16.00 -19.46
C PHE A 237 22.60 16.43 -19.23
N HIS A 238 23.58 15.76 -19.79
CA HIS A 238 24.96 16.13 -19.57
C HIS A 238 25.24 17.57 -20.02
N GLY A 239 25.67 18.41 -19.09
CA GLY A 239 25.91 19.84 -19.35
C GLY A 239 24.68 20.73 -19.41
N ASN A 240 23.45 20.18 -19.26
CA ASN A 240 22.20 20.93 -19.23
C ASN A 240 21.66 21.08 -17.80
N ASN A 241 21.64 22.29 -17.27
CA ASN A 241 21.27 22.59 -15.89
C ASN A 241 19.75 22.85 -15.66
N ASP A 242 18.89 22.80 -16.70
CA ASP A 242 17.46 23.07 -16.54
C ASP A 242 16.65 21.81 -16.14
N LEU A 243 17.08 21.16 -15.07
CA LEU A 243 16.33 20.03 -14.49
C LEU A 243 14.92 20.41 -14.01
N TRP A 244 14.75 21.67 -13.58
CA TRP A 244 13.43 22.12 -13.11
C TRP A 244 12.45 22.33 -14.26
N GLY A 245 12.89 22.92 -15.37
CA GLY A 245 12.10 23.03 -16.58
C GLY A 245 11.72 21.66 -17.14
N PHE A 246 12.67 20.72 -17.19
CA PHE A 246 12.38 19.33 -17.56
C PHE A 246 11.33 18.69 -16.65
N ARG A 247 11.51 18.79 -15.30
CA ARG A 247 10.56 18.22 -14.32
C ARG A 247 9.11 18.66 -14.61
N ASN A 248 8.92 19.96 -14.78
CA ASN A 248 7.59 20.52 -14.98
C ASN A 248 6.97 20.09 -16.33
N LYS A 249 7.76 20.07 -17.40
CA LYS A 249 7.32 19.61 -18.72
C LYS A 249 6.98 18.12 -18.71
N ALA A 250 7.85 17.30 -18.14
CA ALA A 250 7.67 15.85 -18.10
C ALA A 250 6.44 15.47 -17.26
N MET A 251 6.21 16.12 -16.12
CA MET A 251 5.01 15.91 -15.31
C MET A 251 3.74 16.33 -16.05
N LYS A 252 3.76 17.47 -16.75
CA LYS A 252 2.62 17.92 -17.54
C LYS A 252 2.28 16.92 -18.64
N ARG A 253 3.26 16.43 -19.40
CA ARG A 253 3.07 15.42 -20.44
C ARG A 253 2.53 14.10 -19.87
N LEU A 254 2.99 13.67 -18.67
CA LEU A 254 2.46 12.47 -18.03
C LEU A 254 0.98 12.63 -17.71
N LYS A 255 0.58 13.80 -17.16
CA LYS A 255 -0.84 14.12 -16.94
C LYS A 255 -1.64 14.09 -18.25
N GLU A 256 -1.14 14.69 -19.32
CA GLU A 256 -1.79 14.70 -20.64
C GLU A 256 -1.98 13.29 -21.24
N ASN A 257 -1.05 12.37 -20.99
CA ASN A 257 -1.15 10.99 -21.48
C ASN A 257 -2.09 10.11 -20.64
N LEU A 258 -2.06 10.22 -19.30
CA LEU A 258 -2.76 9.27 -18.44
C LEU A 258 -4.14 9.77 -17.98
N LEU A 259 -4.35 11.09 -17.86
CA LEU A 259 -5.63 11.64 -17.39
C LEU A 259 -6.84 11.26 -18.26
N PRO A 260 -6.73 11.24 -19.61
CA PRO A 260 -7.86 10.87 -20.48
C PRO A 260 -8.38 9.44 -20.26
N LEU A 261 -7.58 8.55 -19.68
CA LEU A 261 -7.97 7.16 -19.41
C LEU A 261 -8.99 7.04 -18.24
N GLY A 262 -9.12 8.08 -17.41
CA GLY A 262 -10.14 8.19 -16.37
C GLY A 262 -9.95 7.33 -15.11
N SER A 263 -8.98 6.40 -15.08
CA SER A 263 -8.74 5.53 -13.91
C SER A 263 -8.00 6.24 -12.79
N LEU A 264 -7.14 7.18 -13.14
CA LEU A 264 -6.33 7.96 -12.22
C LEU A 264 -6.69 9.45 -12.33
N ASP A 265 -6.84 10.11 -11.19
CA ASP A 265 -6.99 11.56 -11.15
C ASP A 265 -5.64 12.30 -11.32
N GLU A 266 -5.70 13.61 -11.56
CA GLU A 266 -4.52 14.45 -11.81
C GLU A 266 -3.49 14.40 -10.67
N PHE A 267 -3.93 14.19 -9.42
CA PHE A 267 -3.07 14.17 -8.24
C PHE A 267 -2.36 12.83 -8.07
N LYS A 268 -3.06 11.72 -8.33
CA LYS A 268 -2.43 10.40 -8.37
C LYS A 268 -1.37 10.30 -9.46
N ILE A 269 -1.64 10.86 -10.65
CA ILE A 269 -0.66 10.92 -11.74
C ILE A 269 0.54 11.78 -11.33
N ALA A 270 0.30 12.92 -10.67
CA ALA A 270 1.38 13.74 -10.13
C ALA A 270 2.18 12.99 -9.06
N GLY A 271 1.51 12.21 -8.20
CA GLY A 271 2.15 11.36 -7.19
C GLY A 271 3.07 10.31 -7.81
N ILE A 272 2.65 9.64 -8.89
CA ILE A 272 3.49 8.72 -9.68
C ILE A 272 4.79 9.42 -10.10
N PHE A 273 4.65 10.60 -10.71
CA PHE A 273 5.79 11.37 -11.20
C PHE A 273 6.70 11.87 -10.07
N VAL A 274 6.13 12.41 -8.99
CA VAL A 274 6.90 12.98 -7.87
C VAL A 274 7.66 11.89 -7.13
N ASN A 275 7.08 10.71 -6.89
CA ASN A 275 7.78 9.58 -6.30
C ASN A 275 8.99 9.19 -7.17
N TRP A 276 8.77 9.03 -8.47
CA TRP A 276 9.83 8.73 -9.43
C TRP A 276 10.92 9.81 -9.45
N TRP A 277 10.53 11.09 -9.45
CA TRP A 277 11.46 12.21 -9.45
C TRP A 277 12.31 12.29 -8.18
N GLU A 278 11.68 12.12 -7.01
CA GLU A 278 12.40 12.17 -5.72
C GLU A 278 13.43 11.05 -5.59
N GLU A 279 13.15 9.90 -6.14
CA GLU A 279 14.06 8.76 -6.16
C GLU A 279 15.26 9.01 -7.07
N LEU A 280 15.05 9.67 -8.23
CA LEU A 280 16.05 9.86 -9.27
C LEU A 280 16.74 11.24 -9.27
N ARG A 281 16.26 12.20 -8.50
CA ARG A 281 16.77 13.59 -8.56
C ARG A 281 18.27 13.71 -8.33
N TYR A 282 18.87 12.84 -7.54
CA TYR A 282 20.31 12.83 -7.31
C TYR A 282 21.06 12.16 -8.45
N ASP A 283 20.49 11.13 -9.05
CA ASP A 283 21.03 10.50 -10.26
C ASP A 283 21.07 11.52 -11.40
N PHE A 284 19.98 12.25 -11.63
CA PHE A 284 19.91 13.32 -12.63
C PHE A 284 20.92 14.44 -12.38
N LYS A 285 21.06 14.90 -11.14
CA LYS A 285 22.10 15.89 -10.79
C LYS A 285 23.52 15.38 -11.08
N THR A 286 23.77 14.10 -10.79
CA THR A 286 25.07 13.49 -11.06
C THR A 286 25.33 13.37 -12.57
N ILE A 287 24.31 12.98 -13.35
CA ILE A 287 24.39 12.90 -14.81
C ILE A 287 24.67 14.29 -15.41
N VAL A 288 23.99 15.34 -14.95
CA VAL A 288 24.23 16.73 -15.39
C VAL A 288 25.68 17.14 -15.13
N ALA A 289 26.21 16.82 -13.94
CA ALA A 289 27.52 17.27 -13.51
C ALA A 289 28.69 16.44 -14.07
N SER A 290 28.52 15.13 -14.23
CA SER A 290 29.62 14.18 -14.46
C SER A 290 29.35 13.20 -15.63
N GLY A 291 28.22 13.31 -16.32
CA GLY A 291 27.83 12.37 -17.38
C GLY A 291 27.31 11.04 -16.84
N TRP A 292 27.18 10.07 -17.72
CA TRP A 292 26.60 8.74 -17.48
C TRP A 292 27.60 7.85 -16.75
N SER A 293 27.63 7.96 -15.42
CA SER A 293 28.59 7.24 -14.58
C SER A 293 28.11 5.85 -14.22
N LYS A 294 28.95 4.85 -14.46
CA LYS A 294 28.75 3.46 -14.00
C LYS A 294 28.60 3.31 -12.48
N ARG A 295 28.95 4.33 -11.69
CA ARG A 295 28.78 4.34 -10.24
C ARG A 295 27.31 4.47 -9.80
N LEU A 296 26.44 4.94 -10.68
CA LEU A 296 24.99 5.06 -10.43
C LEU A 296 24.23 3.74 -10.63
N ILE A 297 24.92 2.72 -11.20
CA ILE A 297 24.29 1.42 -11.50
C ILE A 297 24.42 0.54 -10.26
N GLU A 298 23.30 0.00 -9.81
CA GLU A 298 23.24 -0.96 -8.72
C GLU A 298 23.78 -2.33 -9.15
N ASP A 299 24.41 -3.08 -8.22
CA ASP A 299 24.97 -4.40 -8.52
C ASP A 299 23.89 -5.37 -9.03
N ASP A 300 22.68 -5.28 -8.47
CA ASP A 300 21.59 -6.16 -8.85
C ASP A 300 21.17 -5.98 -10.31
N ARG A 301 21.21 -4.76 -10.84
CA ARG A 301 20.98 -4.52 -12.28
C ARG A 301 22.00 -5.18 -13.19
N ILE A 302 23.27 -5.16 -12.75
CA ILE A 302 24.35 -5.84 -13.48
C ILE A 302 24.13 -7.35 -13.44
N LYS A 303 23.72 -7.89 -12.28
CA LYS A 303 23.40 -9.32 -12.12
C LYS A 303 22.26 -9.73 -13.06
N GLU A 304 21.12 -9.02 -13.01
CA GLU A 304 19.93 -9.29 -13.82
C GLU A 304 20.23 -9.26 -15.33
N LYS A 305 20.96 -8.25 -15.78
CA LYS A 305 21.23 -8.03 -17.21
C LYS A 305 22.27 -8.99 -17.79
N PHE A 306 23.33 -9.28 -17.04
CA PHE A 306 24.53 -9.97 -17.57
C PHE A 306 24.76 -11.36 -16.96
N PHE A 307 24.15 -11.68 -15.83
CA PHE A 307 24.41 -12.89 -15.06
C PHE A 307 23.10 -13.59 -14.61
N SER A 308 22.03 -13.49 -15.39
CA SER A 308 20.73 -14.11 -15.09
C SER A 308 20.87 -15.63 -14.85
N GLN A 309 21.72 -16.30 -15.63
CA GLN A 309 21.96 -17.74 -15.47
C GLN A 309 22.68 -18.06 -14.13
N ASP A 310 23.66 -17.25 -13.73
CA ASP A 310 24.34 -17.42 -12.43
C ASP A 310 23.34 -17.18 -11.28
N MET A 311 22.37 -16.25 -11.44
CA MET A 311 21.30 -16.01 -10.46
C MET A 311 20.31 -17.17 -10.38
N GLU A 312 19.87 -17.72 -11.51
CA GLU A 312 19.01 -18.90 -11.56
C GLU A 312 19.68 -20.10 -10.86
N GLU A 313 20.97 -20.34 -11.10
CA GLU A 313 21.72 -21.39 -10.43
C GLU A 313 21.85 -21.19 -8.91
N ILE A 314 21.92 -19.94 -8.44
CA ILE A 314 21.92 -19.60 -7.01
C ILE A 314 20.54 -19.87 -6.41
N GLU A 315 19.47 -19.42 -7.06
CA GLU A 315 18.09 -19.63 -6.62
C GLU A 315 17.71 -21.12 -6.56
N GLU A 316 18.17 -21.93 -7.53
CA GLU A 316 18.01 -23.39 -7.50
C GLU A 316 18.72 -24.00 -6.29
N LEU A 317 19.95 -23.55 -5.96
CA LEU A 317 20.68 -24.01 -4.79
C LEU A 317 20.00 -23.60 -3.48
N GLU A 318 19.48 -22.37 -3.39
CA GLU A 318 18.72 -21.89 -2.23
C GLU A 318 17.45 -22.73 -2.02
N SER A 319 16.71 -22.99 -3.10
CA SER A 319 15.53 -23.85 -3.09
C SER A 319 15.87 -25.28 -2.63
N ARG A 320 16.98 -25.84 -3.13
CA ARG A 320 17.43 -27.16 -2.72
C ARG A 320 17.89 -27.21 -1.25
N ILE A 321 18.52 -26.13 -0.76
CA ILE A 321 18.88 -26.00 0.66
C ILE A 321 17.61 -25.99 1.52
N ALA A 322 16.60 -25.20 1.13
CA ALA A 322 15.34 -25.12 1.87
C ALA A 322 14.61 -26.48 1.91
N GLU A 323 14.61 -27.22 0.79
CA GLU A 323 14.04 -28.58 0.72
C GLU A 323 14.77 -29.53 1.70
N VAL A 324 16.12 -29.59 1.66
CA VAL A 324 16.90 -30.48 2.53
C VAL A 324 16.80 -30.05 4.00
N GLU A 325 16.65 -28.75 4.29
CA GLU A 325 16.34 -28.24 5.64
C GLU A 325 14.96 -28.68 6.12
N GLY A 326 13.95 -28.66 5.24
CA GLY A 326 12.62 -29.21 5.52
C GLY A 326 12.68 -30.71 5.84
N GLU A 327 13.32 -31.49 5.00
CA GLU A 327 13.51 -32.93 5.24
C GLU A 327 14.29 -33.23 6.54
N LEU A 328 15.29 -32.40 6.86
CA LEU A 328 16.02 -32.53 8.12
C LEU A 328 15.12 -32.25 9.31
N ASN A 329 14.31 -31.20 9.24
CA ASN A 329 13.37 -30.85 10.31
C ASN A 329 12.32 -31.94 10.53
N GLU A 330 11.79 -32.56 9.45
CA GLU A 330 10.89 -33.71 9.53
C GLU A 330 11.55 -34.89 10.27
N LEU A 331 12.81 -35.21 9.95
CA LEU A 331 13.55 -36.26 10.66
C LEU A 331 13.79 -35.92 12.14
N LEU A 332 13.94 -34.63 12.49
CA LEU A 332 14.06 -34.22 13.87
C LEU A 332 12.72 -34.32 14.63
N GLU A 333 11.60 -34.11 13.94
CA GLU A 333 10.25 -34.23 14.52
C GLU A 333 9.88 -35.71 14.82
N GLU A 334 10.47 -36.69 14.13
CA GLU A 334 10.28 -38.11 14.46
C GLU A 334 10.68 -38.47 15.90
N VAL A 335 11.41 -37.56 16.60
CA VAL A 335 11.78 -37.74 18.01
C VAL A 335 10.75 -37.04 18.87
N GLU A 336 9.67 -37.75 19.26
CA GLU A 336 8.53 -37.21 20.01
C GLU A 336 8.86 -36.81 21.47
N ASP A 337 9.75 -37.59 22.14
CA ASP A 337 10.11 -37.43 23.55
C ASP A 337 11.18 -36.35 23.78
N TRP A 338 11.15 -35.25 23.03
CA TRP A 338 12.11 -34.16 23.20
C TRP A 338 11.54 -33.07 24.12
N ASP A 339 12.13 -32.86 25.30
CA ASP A 339 11.79 -31.80 26.22
C ASP A 339 12.65 -30.55 25.95
N GLU A 340 12.02 -29.49 25.44
CA GLU A 340 12.71 -28.22 25.14
C GLU A 340 13.10 -27.45 26.41
N GLU A 341 12.40 -27.62 27.54
CA GLU A 341 12.73 -26.96 28.80
C GLU A 341 14.03 -27.53 29.40
N GLU A 342 14.22 -28.84 29.33
CA GLU A 342 15.43 -29.50 29.86
C GLU A 342 16.58 -29.51 28.84
N SER A 343 16.29 -29.77 27.56
CA SER A 343 17.29 -30.02 26.51
C SER A 343 17.57 -28.80 25.63
N GLY A 344 16.72 -27.74 25.73
CA GLY A 344 16.76 -26.55 24.90
C GLY A 344 16.37 -26.81 23.46
N LYS A 345 16.47 -25.81 22.59
CA LYS A 345 16.03 -25.87 21.19
C LYS A 345 16.53 -27.14 20.48
N LYS A 346 15.60 -27.83 19.81
CA LYS A 346 15.81 -29.06 19.07
C LYS A 346 16.72 -28.81 17.86
N THR A 347 17.94 -29.29 17.91
CA THR A 347 18.94 -29.17 16.83
C THR A 347 19.50 -30.54 16.46
N ALA A 348 19.88 -30.71 15.21
CA ALA A 348 20.41 -32.01 14.70
C ALA A 348 21.56 -32.56 15.56
N SER A 349 22.47 -31.71 16.01
CA SER A 349 23.59 -32.13 16.87
C SER A 349 23.13 -32.65 18.22
N LYS A 350 22.20 -31.97 18.87
CA LYS A 350 21.66 -32.34 20.18
C LYS A 350 20.80 -33.60 20.08
N VAL A 351 19.93 -33.67 19.06
CA VAL A 351 19.08 -34.85 18.79
C VAL A 351 19.93 -36.09 18.55
N LYS A 352 20.98 -36.00 17.72
CA LYS A 352 21.89 -37.11 17.51
C LYS A 352 22.57 -37.61 18.78
N ASN A 353 23.01 -36.67 19.66
CA ASN A 353 23.64 -37.05 20.92
C ASN A 353 22.64 -37.72 21.86
N TYR A 354 21.42 -37.24 21.94
CA TYR A 354 20.33 -37.82 22.70
C TYR A 354 20.02 -39.25 22.19
N LEU A 355 19.82 -39.43 20.91
CA LEU A 355 19.57 -40.73 20.29
C LEU A 355 20.75 -41.73 20.48
N LYS A 356 21.99 -41.25 20.40
CA LYS A 356 23.17 -42.11 20.69
C LYS A 356 23.17 -42.59 22.15
N GLY A 357 22.67 -41.77 23.09
CA GLY A 357 22.43 -42.22 24.48
C GLY A 357 21.41 -43.35 24.55
N ILE A 358 20.22 -43.13 23.96
CA ILE A 358 19.14 -44.14 23.93
C ILE A 358 19.63 -45.45 23.29
N VAL A 359 20.30 -45.38 22.16
CA VAL A 359 20.85 -46.59 21.48
C VAL A 359 21.80 -47.37 22.37
N LYS A 360 22.67 -46.65 23.13
CA LYS A 360 23.61 -47.30 24.06
C LYS A 360 22.86 -48.01 25.17
N ASP A 361 21.84 -47.42 25.76
CA ASP A 361 21.07 -48.00 26.84
C ASP A 361 20.25 -49.22 26.36
N LEU A 362 19.56 -49.10 25.23
CA LEU A 362 18.81 -50.22 24.62
C LEU A 362 19.68 -51.43 24.30
N ARG A 363 20.89 -51.20 23.80
CA ARG A 363 21.83 -52.30 23.52
C ARG A 363 22.33 -53.01 24.78
N SER A 364 22.36 -52.31 25.93
CA SER A 364 22.80 -52.92 27.21
C SER A 364 21.80 -53.94 27.74
N THR A 365 20.54 -53.92 27.29
CA THR A 365 19.47 -54.81 27.81
C THR A 365 19.46 -56.19 27.20
N TRP A 366 20.15 -56.42 26.09
CA TRP A 366 20.23 -57.71 25.33
C TRP A 366 18.88 -58.33 24.96
N GLN A 367 17.77 -57.59 25.02
CA GLN A 367 16.45 -58.05 24.60
C GLN A 367 16.24 -57.85 23.09
N GLU A 368 15.60 -58.79 22.41
CA GLU A 368 15.42 -58.77 20.94
C GLU A 368 14.58 -57.53 20.50
N SER A 369 13.55 -57.15 21.27
CA SER A 369 12.75 -55.97 21.02
C SER A 369 13.57 -54.68 21.12
N ALA A 370 14.39 -54.53 22.15
CA ALA A 370 15.25 -53.37 22.37
C ALA A 370 16.33 -53.25 21.28
N LEU A 371 16.85 -54.36 20.77
CA LEU A 371 17.82 -54.37 19.66
C LEU A 371 17.19 -53.92 18.34
N LYS A 372 15.91 -54.25 18.09
CA LYS A 372 15.17 -53.78 16.91
C LYS A 372 14.94 -52.25 17.00
N GLU A 373 14.58 -51.78 18.17
CA GLU A 373 14.39 -50.35 18.42
C GLU A 373 15.70 -49.56 18.31
N ALA A 374 16.78 -50.06 18.86
CA ALA A 374 18.11 -49.46 18.71
C ALA A 374 18.51 -49.34 17.23
N SER A 375 18.20 -50.35 16.39
CA SER A 375 18.46 -50.32 14.96
C SER A 375 17.63 -49.22 14.23
N LYS A 376 16.38 -48.94 14.67
CA LYS A 376 15.55 -47.87 14.15
C LYS A 376 16.23 -46.51 14.39
N TRP A 377 16.65 -46.26 15.63
CA TRP A 377 17.29 -45.00 16.01
C TRP A 377 18.66 -44.82 15.35
N GLU A 378 19.43 -45.86 15.18
CA GLU A 378 20.68 -45.81 14.41
C GLU A 378 20.46 -45.43 12.94
N ASN A 379 19.40 -45.95 12.34
CA ASN A 379 19.04 -45.57 10.98
C ASN A 379 18.63 -44.08 10.88
N LEU A 380 17.86 -43.58 11.85
CA LEU A 380 17.50 -42.16 11.94
C LEU A 380 18.74 -41.28 12.09
N ILE A 381 19.67 -41.64 12.98
CA ILE A 381 20.94 -40.92 13.16
C ILE A 381 21.70 -40.84 11.82
N ARG A 382 21.79 -41.96 11.07
CA ARG A 382 22.48 -41.97 9.76
C ARG A 382 21.80 -41.07 8.75
N LYS A 383 20.46 -41.04 8.72
CA LYS A 383 19.70 -40.15 7.85
C LYS A 383 19.97 -38.65 8.20
N ILE A 384 19.93 -38.32 9.49
CA ILE A 384 20.23 -36.96 9.97
C ILE A 384 21.67 -36.57 9.59
N GLU A 385 22.67 -37.44 9.82
CA GLU A 385 24.07 -37.19 9.46
C GLU A 385 24.26 -37.00 7.94
N SER A 386 23.52 -37.77 7.13
CA SER A 386 23.53 -37.64 5.68
C SER A 386 23.00 -36.28 5.23
N LYS A 387 21.86 -35.85 5.80
CA LYS A 387 21.25 -34.57 5.44
C LYS A 387 22.08 -33.35 5.92
N GLU A 388 22.69 -33.44 7.10
CA GLU A 388 23.63 -32.40 7.55
C GLU A 388 24.86 -32.29 6.62
N LYS A 389 25.39 -33.43 6.15
CA LYS A 389 26.52 -33.44 5.22
C LYS A 389 26.13 -32.85 3.86
N GLU A 390 24.92 -33.17 3.37
CA GLU A 390 24.36 -32.61 2.14
C GLU A 390 24.19 -31.10 2.28
N LEU A 391 23.56 -30.63 3.36
CA LEU A 391 23.39 -29.20 3.66
C LEU A 391 24.72 -28.45 3.72
N LYS A 392 25.72 -29.03 4.41
CA LYS A 392 27.03 -28.42 4.50
C LYS A 392 27.70 -28.30 3.12
N LYS A 393 27.50 -29.27 2.26
CA LYS A 393 28.03 -29.26 0.87
C LYS A 393 27.32 -28.15 0.06
N LEU A 394 25.98 -28.15 0.07
CA LEU A 394 25.17 -27.19 -0.68
C LEU A 394 25.45 -25.74 -0.23
N ARG A 395 25.49 -25.48 1.07
CA ARG A 395 25.82 -24.14 1.61
C ARG A 395 27.22 -23.67 1.22
N LYS A 396 28.18 -24.59 1.15
CA LYS A 396 29.55 -24.27 0.69
C LYS A 396 29.53 -23.93 -0.81
N GLU A 397 28.77 -24.67 -1.60
CA GLU A 397 28.63 -24.45 -3.04
C GLU A 397 27.94 -23.12 -3.31
N LEU A 398 26.83 -22.82 -2.60
CA LEU A 398 26.12 -21.56 -2.66
C LEU A 398 27.09 -20.39 -2.40
N LYS A 399 27.78 -20.40 -1.26
CA LYS A 399 28.73 -19.36 -0.90
C LYS A 399 29.82 -19.14 -1.96
N THR A 400 30.32 -20.21 -2.55
CA THR A 400 31.35 -20.11 -3.60
C THR A 400 30.79 -19.49 -4.88
N LYS A 401 29.52 -19.78 -5.23
CA LYS A 401 28.86 -19.18 -6.39
C LYS A 401 28.53 -17.70 -6.15
N GLU A 402 28.05 -17.36 -4.95
CA GLU A 402 27.80 -15.95 -4.56
C GLU A 402 29.09 -15.10 -4.64
N GLU A 403 30.18 -15.59 -4.02
CA GLU A 403 31.50 -14.91 -4.07
C GLU A 403 31.98 -14.73 -5.51
N ARG A 404 31.83 -15.74 -6.35
CA ARG A 404 32.21 -15.68 -7.77
C ARG A 404 31.33 -14.71 -8.55
N LEU A 405 30.03 -14.66 -8.27
CA LEU A 405 29.11 -13.72 -8.90
C LEU A 405 29.50 -12.28 -8.53
N GLU A 406 29.80 -12.02 -7.25
CA GLU A 406 30.27 -10.70 -6.81
C GLU A 406 31.54 -10.23 -7.53
N GLU A 407 32.50 -11.15 -7.73
CA GLU A 407 33.72 -10.86 -8.50
C GLU A 407 33.38 -10.53 -9.96
N LYS A 408 32.57 -11.35 -10.62
CA LYS A 408 32.09 -11.11 -12.01
C LYS A 408 31.39 -9.76 -12.13
N VAL A 409 30.53 -9.38 -11.15
CA VAL A 409 29.82 -8.10 -11.14
C VAL A 409 30.81 -6.93 -11.04
N LYS A 410 31.84 -7.03 -10.18
CA LYS A 410 32.88 -5.99 -10.07
C LYS A 410 33.66 -5.82 -11.38
N GLU A 411 34.11 -6.96 -11.97
CA GLU A 411 34.83 -6.94 -13.25
C GLU A 411 33.96 -6.35 -14.37
N LYS A 412 32.68 -6.75 -14.46
CA LYS A 412 31.75 -6.21 -15.46
C LYS A 412 31.52 -4.73 -15.25
N ARG A 413 31.33 -4.27 -13.99
CA ARG A 413 31.16 -2.85 -13.66
C ARG A 413 32.38 -2.02 -14.14
N GLU A 414 33.60 -2.52 -13.95
CA GLU A 414 34.80 -1.83 -14.40
C GLU A 414 34.91 -1.77 -15.93
N SER A 415 34.45 -2.82 -16.63
CA SER A 415 34.50 -2.92 -18.08
C SER A 415 33.31 -2.27 -18.80
N LEU A 416 32.26 -1.82 -18.08
CA LEU A 416 31.11 -1.14 -18.69
C LEU A 416 31.54 0.10 -19.46
N THR A 417 31.06 0.21 -20.71
CA THR A 417 31.17 1.42 -21.52
C THR A 417 30.17 2.49 -21.05
N GLU A 418 30.36 3.72 -21.49
CA GLU A 418 29.41 4.82 -21.17
C GLU A 418 28.03 4.55 -21.78
N GLU A 419 27.99 3.99 -23.00
CA GLU A 419 26.74 3.60 -23.66
C GLU A 419 26.00 2.50 -22.91
N GLU A 420 26.69 1.44 -22.47
CA GLU A 420 26.08 0.37 -21.66
C GLU A 420 25.57 0.92 -20.33
N ALA A 421 26.33 1.82 -19.68
CA ALA A 421 25.91 2.46 -18.44
C ALA A 421 24.67 3.34 -18.64
N LYS A 422 24.60 4.09 -19.73
CA LYS A 422 23.46 4.89 -20.12
C LYS A 422 22.21 4.03 -20.35
N GLU A 423 22.34 2.93 -21.08
CA GLU A 423 21.25 2.01 -21.34
C GLU A 423 20.67 1.43 -20.05
N LEU A 424 21.52 0.90 -19.18
CA LEU A 424 21.11 0.34 -17.87
C LEU A 424 20.41 1.36 -16.98
N LEU A 425 20.89 2.61 -16.96
CA LEU A 425 20.28 3.67 -16.18
C LEU A 425 18.93 4.10 -16.77
N LEU A 426 18.79 4.16 -18.08
CA LEU A 426 17.51 4.45 -18.73
C LEU A 426 16.48 3.33 -18.51
N GLU A 427 16.91 2.07 -18.54
CA GLU A 427 16.07 0.94 -18.14
C GLU A 427 15.61 1.09 -16.67
N LYS A 428 16.54 1.38 -15.73
CA LYS A 428 16.21 1.66 -14.32
C LYS A 428 15.15 2.75 -14.19
N PHE A 429 15.31 3.86 -14.88
CA PHE A 429 14.41 5.00 -14.78
C PHE A 429 13.00 4.66 -15.29
N TYR A 430 12.90 3.88 -16.37
CA TYR A 430 11.62 3.40 -16.86
C TYR A 430 10.97 2.40 -15.92
N ASP A 431 11.71 1.45 -15.37
CA ASP A 431 11.18 0.45 -14.44
C ASP A 431 10.63 1.11 -13.17
N LEU A 432 11.33 2.11 -12.65
CA LEU A 432 10.87 2.85 -11.46
C LEU A 432 9.55 3.59 -11.71
N ILE A 433 9.38 4.28 -12.84
CA ILE A 433 8.09 4.93 -13.15
C ILE A 433 6.99 3.92 -13.41
N SER A 434 7.33 2.79 -14.07
CA SER A 434 6.41 1.69 -14.31
C SER A 434 5.92 1.06 -13.00
N GLN A 435 6.83 0.81 -12.05
CA GLN A 435 6.49 0.31 -10.71
C GLN A 435 5.58 1.27 -9.96
N GLN A 436 5.82 2.59 -10.05
CA GLN A 436 4.92 3.58 -9.45
C GLN A 436 3.52 3.52 -10.09
N LEU A 437 3.40 3.45 -11.41
CA LEU A 437 2.11 3.29 -12.09
C LEU A 437 1.38 2.03 -11.60
N GLU A 438 2.06 0.88 -11.60
CA GLU A 438 1.49 -0.40 -11.12
C GLU A 438 0.99 -0.30 -9.68
N ARG A 439 1.73 0.38 -8.81
CA ARG A 439 1.33 0.59 -7.41
C ARG A 439 -0.01 1.30 -7.31
N TYR A 440 -0.22 2.37 -8.09
CA TYR A 440 -1.47 3.13 -8.06
C TYR A 440 -2.63 2.37 -8.73
N LEU A 441 -2.39 1.69 -9.83
CA LEU A 441 -3.40 0.84 -10.49
C LEU A 441 -3.82 -0.33 -9.58
N ASN A 442 -2.86 -0.99 -8.93
CA ASN A 442 -3.15 -2.06 -7.97
C ASN A 442 -3.89 -1.54 -6.74
N ALA A 443 -3.62 -0.31 -6.27
CA ALA A 443 -4.38 0.30 -5.19
C ALA A 443 -5.85 0.53 -5.59
N GLY A 444 -6.09 1.06 -6.79
CA GLY A 444 -7.44 1.24 -7.34
C GLY A 444 -8.19 -0.09 -7.52
N LYS A 445 -7.49 -1.11 -8.05
CA LYS A 445 -8.05 -2.47 -8.18
C LYS A 445 -8.43 -3.07 -6.82
N LYS A 446 -7.57 -2.91 -5.80
CA LYS A 446 -7.87 -3.35 -4.42
C LYS A 446 -9.07 -2.62 -3.83
N GLU A 447 -9.24 -1.34 -4.11
CA GLU A 447 -10.42 -0.58 -3.68
C GLU A 447 -11.69 -1.16 -4.32
N LEU A 448 -11.64 -1.47 -5.61
CA LEU A 448 -12.74 -2.10 -6.34
C LEU A 448 -13.11 -3.47 -5.76
N ILE A 449 -12.13 -4.32 -5.47
CA ILE A 449 -12.34 -5.62 -4.81
C ILE A 449 -13.01 -5.44 -3.46
N LYS A 450 -12.52 -4.52 -2.63
CA LYS A 450 -13.10 -4.22 -1.31
C LYS A 450 -14.55 -3.75 -1.36
N ILE A 451 -14.97 -3.05 -2.43
CA ILE A 451 -16.38 -2.66 -2.61
C ILE A 451 -17.25 -3.91 -2.73
N PHE A 452 -16.88 -4.85 -3.63
CA PHE A 452 -17.67 -6.08 -3.82
C PHE A 452 -17.57 -7.02 -2.62
N GLU A 453 -16.43 -7.13 -1.96
CA GLU A 453 -16.29 -7.90 -0.72
C GLU A 453 -17.18 -7.36 0.40
N ARG A 454 -17.33 -6.04 0.52
CA ARG A 454 -18.20 -5.39 1.47
C ARG A 454 -19.68 -5.64 1.15
N LEU A 455 -20.07 -5.56 -0.14
CA LEU A 455 -21.42 -5.92 -0.58
C LEU A 455 -21.71 -7.40 -0.31
N TRP A 456 -20.71 -8.28 -0.48
CA TRP A 456 -20.81 -9.69 -0.13
C TRP A 456 -21.05 -9.88 1.37
N ASP A 457 -20.21 -9.32 2.21
CA ASP A 457 -20.32 -9.42 3.68
C ASP A 457 -21.69 -8.92 4.18
N LYS A 458 -22.23 -7.89 3.52
CA LYS A 458 -23.47 -7.24 3.92
C LYS A 458 -24.71 -7.99 3.44
N TYR A 459 -24.67 -8.65 2.28
CA TYR A 459 -25.87 -9.13 1.59
C TYR A 459 -25.83 -10.58 1.07
N SER A 460 -24.75 -11.33 1.22
CA SER A 460 -24.66 -12.70 0.72
C SER A 460 -25.49 -13.71 1.51
N VAL A 461 -25.72 -13.43 2.79
CA VAL A 461 -26.50 -14.30 3.68
C VAL A 461 -27.64 -13.51 4.31
N SER A 462 -28.86 -13.98 4.14
CA SER A 462 -30.04 -13.37 4.76
C SER A 462 -30.31 -13.88 6.17
N LEU A 463 -31.05 -13.09 6.95
CA LEU A 463 -31.52 -13.53 8.26
C LEU A 463 -32.46 -14.76 8.14
N GLU A 464 -33.16 -14.86 7.04
CA GLU A 464 -34.07 -15.99 6.76
C GLU A 464 -33.26 -17.28 6.56
N GLN A 465 -32.21 -17.25 5.76
CA GLN A 465 -31.29 -18.39 5.60
C GLN A 465 -30.59 -18.78 6.92
N LEU A 466 -30.11 -17.82 7.71
CA LEU A 466 -29.51 -18.10 9.02
C LEU A 466 -30.50 -18.77 10.00
N LYS A 467 -31.78 -18.41 9.92
CA LYS A 467 -32.81 -19.06 10.71
C LYS A 467 -33.08 -20.50 10.26
N GLU A 468 -33.13 -20.73 8.96
CA GLU A 468 -33.29 -22.08 8.40
C GLU A 468 -32.14 -22.99 8.75
N GLU A 469 -30.91 -22.53 8.57
CA GLU A 469 -29.68 -23.25 8.96
C GLU A 469 -29.68 -23.57 10.46
N ARG A 470 -29.96 -22.57 11.30
CA ARG A 470 -30.09 -22.80 12.76
C ARG A 470 -31.10 -23.87 13.08
N ASP A 471 -32.31 -23.81 12.48
CA ASP A 471 -33.39 -24.75 12.76
C ASP A 471 -33.04 -26.16 12.25
N GLU A 472 -32.21 -26.27 11.21
CA GLU A 472 -31.68 -27.53 10.73
C GLU A 472 -30.64 -28.12 11.69
N GLU A 473 -29.70 -27.31 12.18
CA GLU A 473 -28.71 -27.74 13.17
C GLU A 473 -29.34 -28.12 14.51
N VAL A 474 -30.38 -27.38 14.95
CA VAL A 474 -31.16 -27.73 16.15
C VAL A 474 -31.79 -29.09 15.97
N ARG A 475 -32.42 -29.38 14.81
CA ARG A 475 -33.01 -30.70 14.52
C ARG A 475 -31.96 -31.82 14.52
N LYS A 476 -30.74 -31.56 14.00
CA LYS A 476 -29.64 -32.53 14.05
C LYS A 476 -29.20 -32.78 15.50
N LEU A 477 -29.05 -31.71 16.30
CA LEU A 477 -28.69 -31.81 17.71
C LEU A 477 -29.75 -32.62 18.50
N ASP A 478 -31.02 -32.30 18.32
CA ASP A 478 -32.12 -33.05 18.96
C ASP A 478 -32.08 -34.52 18.57
N GLY A 479 -31.82 -34.83 17.31
CA GLY A 479 -31.61 -36.20 16.84
C GLY A 479 -30.46 -36.94 17.52
N PHE A 480 -29.36 -36.25 17.80
CA PHE A 480 -28.22 -36.81 18.58
C PHE A 480 -28.60 -36.98 20.06
N LEU A 481 -29.28 -35.99 20.68
CA LEU A 481 -29.69 -36.08 22.07
C LEU A 481 -30.68 -37.21 22.35
N VAL A 482 -31.59 -37.46 21.40
CA VAL A 482 -32.48 -38.65 21.46
C VAL A 482 -31.67 -39.96 21.38
N LYS A 483 -30.71 -40.06 20.45
CA LYS A 483 -29.87 -41.26 20.32
C LYS A 483 -29.00 -41.55 21.56
N VAL A 484 -28.58 -40.51 22.27
CA VAL A 484 -27.77 -40.63 23.49
C VAL A 484 -28.66 -40.82 24.74
N GLY A 485 -30.02 -40.76 24.58
CA GLY A 485 -30.95 -40.96 25.67
C GLY A 485 -31.10 -39.77 26.62
N TYR A 486 -30.72 -38.58 26.18
CA TYR A 486 -30.80 -37.35 26.98
C TYR A 486 -32.26 -36.84 27.13
N TYR A 487 -33.04 -37.01 26.07
CA TYR A 487 -34.52 -36.86 26.19
C TYR A 487 -35.11 -38.24 26.43
N GLY A 488 -35.80 -38.38 27.58
CA GLY A 488 -36.57 -39.59 27.87
C GLY A 488 -37.59 -39.85 26.77
N GLN A 489 -37.74 -41.12 26.38
CA GLN A 489 -38.84 -41.54 25.52
C GLN A 489 -40.15 -41.27 26.27
N GLU A 490 -40.92 -40.27 25.84
CA GLU A 490 -42.36 -40.23 26.06
C GLU A 490 -43.09 -41.02 25.00
#